data_a2677771a31f27c94949bc022e173229
#
_entry.id   a2677771a31f27c94949bc022e173229
#
_cell.length_a   1.000
_cell.length_b   1.000
_cell.length_c   1.000
_cell.angle_alpha   90.00
_cell.angle_beta   90.00
_cell.angle_gamma   90.00
#
_symmetry.space_group_name_H-M   'P 1'
#
loop_
_entity.id
_entity.type
_entity.pdbx_description
1 polymer ?
#
loop_
_entity_poly.entity_id
_entity_poly.type
_entity_poly.pdbx_seq_one_letter_code
_entity_poly.pdbx_strand_id
1 'polypeptide(L)'
;MGDMNTTGVSAIGIANIAMDGTVLDTWYPHPELSTDDAHQWRDIGEPGTVRLGAHDLSPRMLSLVRLDEDRMVEQVAVRTTIADLSQPPIDAHDVYLRLHLLSHRLVRPHELNMEGVYQKLTTVVWTNKGPCLPDNFEFVRTSLRSRGLIHVYGIDHLPRMVDYVVPTGVRIAEAERVRLGAYLASGTEVLREGFVSYNAGTLGPATVEGCLYSGVTVGEGAVLQHDSSVVSNALSNGDRPALHVGASTVLGVNSTLMEVSLGDNCLLGPNLLIEPDTTLYFADDDRLAPATTIAGEDGWSIVHEPGNVEPVARKVANTTSTGSSGQSNQGSRSSRRAKAEPTTTEAKEPRTKKTRARKTTKRTRR
;
A
#
# COMPACT_ATOMS: atom_id res chain seq x y z
N MET A 1 15.51 -9.39 -16.95
CA MET A 1 15.22 -10.50 -16.03
C MET A 1 16.39 -10.56 -15.08
N GLY A 2 16.30 -9.87 -13.93
CA GLY A 2 17.28 -10.05 -12.86
C GLY A 2 17.09 -11.44 -12.29
N ASP A 3 18.20 -12.11 -11.96
CA ASP A 3 18.18 -13.37 -11.23
C ASP A 3 17.34 -13.16 -9.98
N MET A 4 16.16 -13.81 -9.92
CA MET A 4 15.40 -13.92 -8.68
C MET A 4 16.26 -14.74 -7.73
N ASN A 5 16.88 -14.04 -6.80
CA ASN A 5 17.61 -14.69 -5.72
C ASN A 5 16.58 -15.53 -4.96
N THR A 6 16.75 -16.85 -4.94
CA THR A 6 15.90 -17.79 -4.23
C THR A 6 16.05 -17.57 -2.73
N THR A 7 15.35 -16.56 -2.24
CA THR A 7 15.43 -16.17 -0.83
C THR A 7 14.28 -16.86 -0.09
N GLY A 8 14.60 -17.65 0.91
CA GLY A 8 13.60 -18.21 1.79
C GLY A 8 13.29 -17.29 2.96
N VAL A 9 12.23 -17.60 3.66
CA VAL A 9 11.80 -16.87 4.85
C VAL A 9 11.21 -17.82 5.88
N SER A 10 11.45 -17.53 7.15
CA SER A 10 10.76 -18.17 8.26
C SER A 10 10.31 -17.10 9.25
N ALA A 11 9.05 -17.14 9.66
CA ALA A 11 8.51 -16.15 10.59
C ALA A 11 7.56 -16.79 11.60
N ILE A 12 7.55 -16.23 12.81
CA ILE A 12 6.56 -16.57 13.86
C ILE A 12 5.41 -15.59 13.78
N GLY A 13 4.19 -16.11 13.68
CA GLY A 13 2.95 -15.32 13.62
C GLY A 13 1.90 -15.79 14.61
N ILE A 14 0.85 -15.00 14.76
CA ILE A 14 -0.39 -15.37 15.45
C ILE A 14 -1.48 -15.52 14.41
N ALA A 15 -2.01 -16.72 14.30
CA ALA A 15 -3.10 -17.05 13.40
C ALA A 15 -4.45 -17.03 14.14
N ASN A 16 -5.47 -16.50 13.49
CA ASN A 16 -6.86 -16.67 13.87
C ASN A 16 -7.45 -17.82 13.04
N ILE A 17 -7.82 -18.90 13.70
CA ILE A 17 -8.35 -20.11 13.07
C ILE A 17 -9.77 -20.33 13.59
N ALA A 18 -10.74 -20.45 12.69
CA ALA A 18 -12.12 -20.76 13.05
C ALA A 18 -12.24 -22.18 13.59
N MET A 19 -13.34 -22.51 14.27
CA MET A 19 -13.53 -23.80 14.93
C MET A 19 -13.61 -24.99 13.95
N ASP A 20 -13.85 -24.72 12.67
CA ASP A 20 -13.81 -25.73 11.59
C ASP A 20 -12.41 -25.95 11.00
N GLY A 21 -11.40 -25.22 11.50
CA GLY A 21 -10.03 -25.27 11.02
C GLY A 21 -9.69 -24.26 9.93
N THR A 22 -10.65 -23.43 9.49
CA THR A 22 -10.40 -22.39 8.47
C THR A 22 -9.51 -21.30 9.02
N VAL A 23 -8.41 -21.00 8.33
CA VAL A 23 -7.51 -19.89 8.64
C VAL A 23 -8.14 -18.60 8.17
N LEU A 24 -8.43 -17.69 9.11
CA LEU A 24 -9.02 -16.37 8.80
C LEU A 24 -7.95 -15.35 8.47
N ASP A 25 -6.87 -15.32 9.26
CA ASP A 25 -5.68 -14.52 9.02
C ASP A 25 -4.46 -15.09 9.76
N THR A 26 -3.30 -14.51 9.46
CA THR A 26 -2.08 -14.69 10.27
C THR A 26 -1.29 -13.40 10.30
N TRP A 27 -1.01 -12.90 11.49
CA TRP A 27 -0.21 -11.70 11.70
C TRP A 27 1.24 -12.06 11.99
N TYR A 28 2.17 -11.55 11.18
CA TYR A 28 3.61 -11.70 11.35
C TYR A 28 4.25 -10.35 11.73
N PRO A 29 4.47 -10.09 13.04
CA PRO A 29 4.96 -8.79 13.50
C PRO A 29 6.39 -8.46 13.06
N HIS A 30 7.22 -9.47 12.89
CA HIS A 30 8.65 -9.34 12.58
C HIS A 30 9.07 -10.43 11.59
N PRO A 31 8.62 -10.37 10.33
CA PRO A 31 9.14 -11.28 9.32
C PRO A 31 10.58 -10.88 8.96
N GLU A 32 11.46 -11.86 8.80
CA GLU A 32 12.86 -11.64 8.43
C GLU A 32 13.20 -12.54 7.24
N LEU A 33 13.90 -11.97 6.24
CA LEU A 33 14.45 -12.73 5.14
C LEU A 33 15.69 -13.48 5.62
N SER A 34 15.84 -14.72 5.18
CA SER A 34 17.10 -15.43 5.37
C SER A 34 18.13 -14.86 4.40
N THR A 35 19.21 -14.31 4.93
CA THR A 35 20.33 -13.84 4.11
C THR A 35 21.16 -15.01 3.60
N ASP A 36 21.82 -14.84 2.43
CA ASP A 36 22.51 -15.83 1.60
C ASP A 36 23.66 -16.66 2.24
N ASP A 37 23.81 -16.69 3.54
CA ASP A 37 24.73 -17.61 4.17
C ASP A 37 24.16 -19.03 4.12
N ALA A 38 24.56 -19.80 3.12
CA ALA A 38 24.13 -21.17 2.85
C ALA A 38 24.26 -22.15 4.05
N HIS A 39 24.84 -21.70 5.16
CA HIS A 39 24.92 -22.43 6.41
C HIS A 39 23.71 -22.22 7.34
N GLN A 40 22.96 -21.11 7.24
CA GLN A 40 21.77 -20.86 8.06
C GLN A 40 20.50 -21.54 7.52
N TRP A 41 20.46 -21.87 6.23
CA TRP A 41 19.30 -22.57 5.61
C TRP A 41 18.99 -23.94 6.20
N ARG A 42 19.99 -24.63 6.75
CA ARG A 42 19.81 -25.97 7.35
C ARG A 42 19.03 -25.97 8.66
N ASP A 43 18.87 -24.78 9.28
CA ASP A 43 18.16 -24.64 10.58
C ASP A 43 16.78 -24.00 10.44
N ILE A 44 16.32 -23.62 9.24
CA ILE A 44 15.01 -22.93 9.07
C ILE A 44 13.83 -23.89 9.23
N GLY A 45 14.05 -25.20 9.10
CA GLY A 45 13.01 -26.21 9.17
C GLY A 45 12.39 -26.56 7.82
N GLU A 46 11.54 -27.57 7.80
CA GLU A 46 10.82 -27.98 6.60
C GLU A 46 9.84 -26.89 6.15
N PRO A 47 9.66 -26.69 4.81
CA PRO A 47 8.66 -25.77 4.28
C PRO A 47 7.26 -26.11 4.79
N GLY A 48 6.48 -25.07 5.11
CA GLY A 48 5.13 -25.23 5.61
C GLY A 48 4.88 -24.49 6.92
N THR A 49 3.74 -24.75 7.54
CA THR A 49 3.32 -24.09 8.77
C THR A 49 3.16 -25.10 9.90
N VAL A 50 3.79 -24.81 11.05
CA VAL A 50 3.70 -25.63 12.26
C VAL A 50 3.18 -24.80 13.44
N ARG A 51 2.31 -25.39 14.27
CA ARG A 51 1.88 -24.76 15.54
C ARG A 51 3.03 -24.80 16.55
N LEU A 52 3.19 -23.71 17.30
CA LEU A 52 4.24 -23.56 18.30
C LEU A 52 3.67 -23.79 19.72
N GLY A 53 4.48 -24.44 20.56
CA GLY A 53 4.20 -24.61 22.00
C GLY A 53 4.58 -23.37 22.82
N ALA A 54 4.13 -23.34 24.08
CA ALA A 54 4.38 -22.19 24.97
C ALA A 54 5.87 -21.92 25.22
N HIS A 55 6.72 -22.94 25.14
CA HIS A 55 8.18 -22.84 25.36
C HIS A 55 8.92 -22.19 24.17
N ASP A 56 8.29 -22.16 23.00
CA ASP A 56 8.87 -21.55 21.78
C ASP A 56 8.55 -20.06 21.68
N LEU A 57 7.77 -19.52 22.63
CA LEU A 57 7.20 -18.17 22.53
C LEU A 57 7.74 -17.24 23.61
N SER A 58 7.94 -15.98 23.22
CA SER A 58 8.12 -14.92 24.21
C SER A 58 6.85 -14.75 25.06
N PRO A 59 6.96 -14.28 26.33
CA PRO A 59 5.80 -14.03 27.17
C PRO A 59 4.75 -13.12 26.52
N ARG A 60 5.18 -12.17 25.69
CA ARG A 60 4.30 -11.26 24.94
C ARG A 60 3.50 -12.01 23.88
N MET A 61 4.15 -12.88 23.10
CA MET A 61 3.47 -13.69 22.10
C MET A 61 2.52 -14.71 22.75
N LEU A 62 2.96 -15.35 23.83
CA LEU A 62 2.15 -16.31 24.57
C LEU A 62 0.85 -15.67 25.11
N SER A 63 0.87 -14.41 25.52
CA SER A 63 -0.33 -13.73 26.00
C SER A 63 -1.41 -13.49 24.93
N LEU A 64 -1.06 -13.65 23.65
CA LEU A 64 -1.99 -13.52 22.51
C LEU A 64 -2.65 -14.85 22.15
N VAL A 65 -2.07 -15.98 22.62
CA VAL A 65 -2.61 -17.33 22.34
C VAL A 65 -3.78 -17.61 23.27
N ARG A 66 -4.97 -17.78 22.70
CA ARG A 66 -6.20 -18.04 23.46
C ARG A 66 -7.33 -18.53 22.57
N LEU A 67 -8.32 -19.16 23.19
CA LEU A 67 -9.62 -19.39 22.58
C LEU A 67 -10.49 -18.14 22.75
N ASP A 68 -11.03 -17.63 21.67
CA ASP A 68 -12.02 -16.55 21.65
C ASP A 68 -13.40 -17.13 21.35
N GLU A 69 -14.08 -17.56 22.41
CA GLU A 69 -15.38 -18.22 22.32
C GLU A 69 -16.46 -17.33 21.68
N ASP A 70 -16.41 -16.01 21.94
CA ASP A 70 -17.40 -15.08 21.36
C ASP A 70 -17.28 -14.95 19.85
N ARG A 71 -16.05 -15.07 19.31
CA ARG A 71 -15.80 -15.08 17.86
C ARG A 71 -15.83 -16.48 17.25
N MET A 72 -15.83 -17.52 18.09
CA MET A 72 -15.64 -18.91 17.68
C MET A 72 -14.31 -19.11 16.93
N VAL A 73 -13.22 -18.53 17.47
CA VAL A 73 -11.90 -18.48 16.85
C VAL A 73 -10.83 -18.88 17.86
N GLU A 74 -9.93 -19.75 17.47
CA GLU A 74 -8.71 -20.07 18.20
C GLU A 74 -7.57 -19.14 17.71
N GLN A 75 -6.91 -18.43 18.63
CA GLN A 75 -5.70 -17.67 18.36
C GLN A 75 -4.50 -18.54 18.72
N VAL A 76 -3.72 -18.91 17.72
CA VAL A 76 -2.58 -19.82 17.90
C VAL A 76 -1.30 -19.19 17.37
N ALA A 77 -0.18 -19.55 18.01
CA ALA A 77 1.12 -19.21 17.47
C ALA A 77 1.55 -20.25 16.43
N VAL A 78 2.06 -19.78 15.32
CA VAL A 78 2.55 -20.60 14.22
C VAL A 78 3.94 -20.14 13.78
N ARG A 79 4.74 -21.08 13.27
CA ARG A 79 5.92 -20.77 12.45
C ARG A 79 5.62 -21.19 11.03
N THR A 80 5.76 -20.23 10.10
CA THR A 80 5.64 -20.49 8.67
C THR A 80 6.99 -20.35 8.02
N THR A 81 7.38 -21.34 7.24
CA THR A 81 8.64 -21.40 6.49
C THR A 81 8.35 -21.53 5.02
N ILE A 82 8.87 -20.61 4.21
CA ILE A 82 8.83 -20.61 2.75
C ILE A 82 10.27 -20.81 2.29
N ALA A 83 10.53 -21.90 1.56
CA ALA A 83 11.89 -22.21 1.09
C ALA A 83 12.28 -21.35 -0.14
N ASP A 84 11.31 -21.03 -0.98
CA ASP A 84 11.53 -20.32 -2.24
C ASP A 84 10.31 -19.42 -2.56
N LEU A 85 10.52 -18.11 -2.51
CA LEU A 85 9.47 -17.11 -2.79
C LEU A 85 9.03 -17.10 -4.27
N SER A 86 9.81 -17.70 -5.17
CA SER A 86 9.44 -17.82 -6.60
C SER A 86 8.36 -18.86 -6.84
N GLN A 87 8.16 -19.81 -5.88
CA GLN A 87 7.11 -20.81 -5.97
C GLN A 87 5.76 -20.25 -5.52
N PRO A 88 4.63 -20.76 -6.04
CA PRO A 88 3.31 -20.37 -5.59
C PRO A 88 3.09 -20.63 -4.09
N PRO A 89 2.26 -19.83 -3.40
CA PRO A 89 1.95 -20.06 -1.99
C PRO A 89 1.23 -21.41 -1.79
N ILE A 90 1.57 -22.12 -0.72
CA ILE A 90 1.03 -23.45 -0.43
C ILE A 90 -0.29 -23.42 0.36
N ASP A 91 -0.44 -22.46 1.26
CA ASP A 91 -1.61 -22.30 2.13
C ASP A 91 -1.88 -20.83 2.48
N ALA A 92 -2.90 -20.58 3.32
CA ALA A 92 -3.25 -19.22 3.75
C ALA A 92 -2.15 -18.56 4.61
N HIS A 93 -1.45 -19.32 5.44
CA HIS A 93 -0.36 -18.77 6.27
C HIS A 93 0.80 -18.27 5.41
N ASP A 94 1.17 -19.04 4.37
CA ASP A 94 2.17 -18.65 3.37
C ASP A 94 1.74 -17.36 2.65
N VAL A 95 0.48 -17.28 2.20
CA VAL A 95 -0.06 -16.04 1.60
C VAL A 95 0.11 -14.85 2.54
N TYR A 96 -0.34 -14.98 3.80
CA TYR A 96 -0.22 -13.88 4.76
C TYR A 96 1.23 -13.47 5.02
N LEU A 97 2.17 -14.43 5.05
CA LEU A 97 3.59 -14.11 5.20
C LEU A 97 4.11 -13.29 4.02
N ARG A 98 3.80 -13.68 2.77
CA ARG A 98 4.16 -12.91 1.57
C ARG A 98 3.56 -11.50 1.58
N LEU A 99 2.30 -11.34 1.97
CA LEU A 99 1.67 -10.04 2.11
C LEU A 99 2.38 -9.15 3.14
N HIS A 100 2.82 -9.73 4.26
CA HIS A 100 3.61 -8.99 5.26
C HIS A 100 4.99 -8.59 4.73
N LEU A 101 5.69 -9.47 3.99
CA LEU A 101 6.98 -9.14 3.38
C LEU A 101 6.90 -7.91 2.48
N LEU A 102 5.87 -7.84 1.63
CA LEU A 102 5.60 -6.67 0.78
C LEU A 102 5.33 -5.42 1.61
N SER A 103 4.42 -5.50 2.59
CA SER A 103 4.02 -4.35 3.40
C SER A 103 5.12 -3.85 4.33
N HIS A 104 6.00 -4.74 4.81
CA HIS A 104 7.22 -4.38 5.54
C HIS A 104 8.37 -3.89 4.64
N ARG A 105 8.19 -3.90 3.31
CA ARG A 105 9.20 -3.49 2.31
C ARG A 105 10.46 -4.38 2.32
N LEU A 106 10.31 -5.62 2.71
CA LEU A 106 11.40 -6.60 2.70
C LEU A 106 11.59 -7.21 1.31
N VAL A 107 10.51 -7.28 0.54
CA VAL A 107 10.47 -7.76 -0.85
C VAL A 107 9.66 -6.77 -1.67
N ARG A 108 10.05 -6.49 -2.90
CA ARG A 108 9.30 -5.63 -3.82
C ARG A 108 8.19 -6.40 -4.54
N PRO A 109 7.18 -5.72 -5.06
CA PRO A 109 6.23 -6.32 -5.98
C PRO A 109 6.96 -7.04 -7.13
N HIS A 110 6.46 -8.21 -7.52
CA HIS A 110 7.03 -9.12 -8.53
C HIS A 110 8.33 -9.85 -8.17
N GLU A 111 8.92 -9.61 -7.00
CA GLU A 111 10.05 -10.40 -6.51
C GLU A 111 9.60 -11.69 -5.78
N LEU A 112 8.29 -11.91 -5.67
CA LEU A 112 7.68 -13.12 -5.13
C LEU A 112 6.48 -13.56 -5.96
N ASN A 113 6.18 -14.85 -5.91
CA ASN A 113 5.05 -15.43 -6.63
C ASN A 113 3.77 -15.26 -5.81
N MET A 114 2.71 -14.71 -6.41
CA MET A 114 1.38 -14.52 -5.82
C MET A 114 0.29 -15.29 -6.57
N GLU A 115 0.66 -16.28 -7.37
CA GLU A 115 -0.29 -17.12 -8.10
C GLU A 115 -1.19 -17.88 -7.14
N GLY A 116 -2.49 -17.88 -7.41
CA GLY A 116 -3.45 -18.64 -6.61
C GLY A 116 -3.77 -18.09 -5.23
N VAL A 117 -3.40 -16.85 -4.91
CA VAL A 117 -3.64 -16.22 -3.59
C VAL A 117 -5.11 -16.28 -3.18
N TYR A 118 -6.04 -15.92 -4.07
CA TYR A 118 -7.47 -15.91 -3.74
C TYR A 118 -8.05 -17.30 -3.49
N GLN A 119 -7.47 -18.35 -4.11
CA GLN A 119 -7.89 -19.74 -3.89
C GLN A 119 -7.42 -20.29 -2.52
N LYS A 120 -6.40 -19.67 -1.93
CA LYS A 120 -5.87 -20.05 -0.61
C LYS A 120 -6.52 -19.28 0.54
N LEU A 121 -7.14 -18.15 0.26
CA LEU A 121 -7.79 -17.30 1.25
C LEU A 121 -9.29 -17.57 1.31
N THR A 122 -9.88 -17.43 2.48
CA THR A 122 -11.33 -17.43 2.67
C THR A 122 -11.88 -16.01 2.74
N THR A 123 -13.18 -15.85 2.51
CA THR A 123 -13.88 -14.60 2.78
C THR A 123 -14.01 -14.40 4.28
N VAL A 124 -13.65 -13.22 4.77
CA VAL A 124 -13.60 -12.87 6.19
C VAL A 124 -14.42 -11.61 6.46
N VAL A 125 -15.17 -11.60 7.55
CA VAL A 125 -15.78 -10.39 8.10
C VAL A 125 -14.75 -9.69 8.98
N TRP A 126 -14.19 -8.60 8.48
CA TRP A 126 -13.19 -7.79 9.18
C TRP A 126 -13.86 -6.86 10.17
N THR A 127 -13.55 -7.02 11.47
CA THR A 127 -14.18 -6.23 12.55
C THR A 127 -13.15 -5.60 13.49
N ASN A 128 -13.59 -4.60 14.26
CA ASN A 128 -12.77 -4.03 15.36
C ASN A 128 -12.53 -5.00 16.54
N LYS A 129 -13.08 -6.21 16.48
CA LYS A 129 -12.88 -7.28 17.48
C LYS A 129 -12.01 -8.42 16.93
N GLY A 130 -11.57 -8.31 15.68
CA GLY A 130 -10.81 -9.30 14.94
C GLY A 130 -11.62 -9.94 13.80
N PRO A 131 -10.98 -10.82 13.01
CA PRO A 131 -11.60 -11.52 11.91
C PRO A 131 -12.65 -12.54 12.39
N CYS A 132 -13.73 -12.70 11.60
CA CYS A 132 -14.80 -13.68 11.86
C CYS A 132 -15.21 -14.34 10.54
N LEU A 133 -15.73 -15.56 10.61
CA LEU A 133 -16.39 -16.17 9.46
C LEU A 133 -17.69 -15.43 9.12
N PRO A 134 -18.04 -15.32 7.83
CA PRO A 134 -19.36 -14.80 7.42
C PRO A 134 -20.50 -15.70 7.89
N ASP A 135 -20.28 -17.01 7.88
CA ASP A 135 -21.28 -17.98 8.29
C ASP A 135 -21.61 -17.79 9.78
N ASN A 136 -22.90 -17.67 10.08
CA ASN A 136 -23.40 -17.42 11.43
C ASN A 136 -22.91 -16.10 12.07
N PHE A 137 -22.43 -15.12 11.29
CA PHE A 137 -21.88 -13.87 11.81
C PHE A 137 -22.89 -13.10 12.71
N GLU A 138 -24.17 -13.18 12.46
CA GLU A 138 -25.18 -12.51 13.31
C GLU A 138 -25.25 -13.13 14.72
N PHE A 139 -25.00 -14.42 14.85
CA PHE A 139 -24.86 -15.06 16.16
C PHE A 139 -23.58 -14.56 16.87
N VAL A 140 -22.44 -14.58 16.15
CA VAL A 140 -21.15 -14.05 16.63
C VAL A 140 -21.27 -12.57 17.01
N ARG A 141 -21.95 -11.77 16.20
CA ARG A 141 -22.23 -10.35 16.49
C ARG A 141 -22.98 -10.16 17.80
N THR A 142 -23.94 -11.05 18.07
CA THR A 142 -24.72 -11.01 19.32
C THR A 142 -23.82 -11.29 20.53
N SER A 143 -22.97 -12.30 20.47
CA SER A 143 -21.99 -12.64 21.53
C SER A 143 -21.00 -11.50 21.76
N LEU A 144 -20.47 -10.91 20.68
CA LEU A 144 -19.51 -9.82 20.74
C LEU A 144 -20.09 -8.51 21.30
N ARG A 145 -21.40 -8.32 21.32
CA ARG A 145 -22.04 -7.12 21.91
C ARG A 145 -21.70 -6.90 23.37
N SER A 146 -21.43 -7.96 24.10
CA SER A 146 -20.93 -7.89 25.49
C SER A 146 -19.59 -7.14 25.62
N ARG A 147 -18.77 -7.12 24.56
CA ARG A 147 -17.49 -6.42 24.45
C ARG A 147 -17.59 -4.99 23.92
N GLY A 148 -18.80 -4.44 23.80
CA GLY A 148 -19.06 -3.09 23.33
C GLY A 148 -19.43 -3.02 21.84
N LEU A 149 -19.27 -1.83 21.24
CA LEU A 149 -19.68 -1.57 19.87
C LEU A 149 -18.85 -2.37 18.86
N ILE A 150 -19.53 -2.93 17.88
CA ILE A 150 -18.92 -3.69 16.79
C ILE A 150 -19.00 -2.85 15.52
N HIS A 151 -17.83 -2.64 14.91
CA HIS A 151 -17.69 -2.08 13.58
C HIS A 151 -17.24 -3.18 12.62
N VAL A 152 -17.94 -3.31 11.50
CA VAL A 152 -17.55 -4.15 10.38
C VAL A 152 -16.88 -3.22 9.36
N TYR A 153 -15.62 -3.47 9.07
CA TYR A 153 -14.83 -2.70 8.12
C TYR A 153 -15.01 -3.17 6.68
N GLY A 154 -15.31 -4.46 6.51
CA GLY A 154 -15.54 -5.06 5.20
C GLY A 154 -15.75 -6.56 5.28
N ILE A 155 -16.16 -7.14 4.17
CA ILE A 155 -16.27 -8.58 3.94
C ILE A 155 -15.44 -8.85 2.69
N ASP A 156 -14.25 -9.42 2.86
CA ASP A 156 -13.28 -9.59 1.78
C ASP A 156 -12.24 -10.65 2.14
N HIS A 157 -11.49 -11.13 1.15
CA HIS A 157 -10.36 -12.04 1.36
C HIS A 157 -9.15 -11.33 1.97
N LEU A 158 -8.94 -10.05 1.62
CA LEU A 158 -7.75 -9.28 2.02
C LEU A 158 -8.10 -8.18 3.03
N PRO A 159 -7.37 -8.11 4.15
CA PRO A 159 -7.55 -7.05 5.14
C PRO A 159 -6.91 -5.72 4.69
N ARG A 160 -7.18 -4.68 5.47
CA ARG A 160 -6.49 -3.39 5.38
C ARG A 160 -5.04 -3.55 5.87
N MET A 161 -4.10 -2.87 5.17
CA MET A 161 -2.69 -2.88 5.55
C MET A 161 -2.47 -2.43 7.00
N VAL A 162 -3.08 -1.31 7.39
CA VAL A 162 -2.79 -0.64 8.67
C VAL A 162 -3.24 -1.42 9.90
N ASP A 163 -4.07 -2.45 9.74
CA ASP A 163 -4.45 -3.36 10.84
C ASP A 163 -3.30 -4.31 11.21
N TYR A 164 -2.31 -4.48 10.34
CA TYR A 164 -1.19 -5.41 10.46
C TYR A 164 0.17 -4.72 10.42
N VAL A 165 0.34 -3.79 9.48
CA VAL A 165 1.59 -3.05 9.23
C VAL A 165 1.29 -1.56 9.10
N VAL A 166 1.93 -0.74 9.93
CA VAL A 166 1.90 0.72 9.80
C VAL A 166 3.24 1.16 9.23
N PRO A 167 3.32 1.45 7.91
CA PRO A 167 4.58 1.80 7.28
C PRO A 167 5.05 3.20 7.73
N THR A 168 6.35 3.33 8.02
CA THR A 168 6.94 4.62 8.40
C THR A 168 7.12 5.54 7.20
N GLY A 169 6.93 6.86 7.41
CA GLY A 169 7.14 7.87 6.37
C GLY A 169 6.09 7.87 5.25
N VAL A 170 4.92 7.29 5.49
CA VAL A 170 3.81 7.20 4.52
C VAL A 170 2.58 7.90 5.09
N ARG A 171 1.81 8.54 4.21
CA ARG A 171 0.49 9.08 4.52
C ARG A 171 -0.58 8.25 3.82
N ILE A 172 -1.52 7.72 4.59
CA ILE A 172 -2.70 6.99 4.09
C ILE A 172 -3.93 7.71 4.63
N ALA A 173 -4.72 8.34 3.76
CA ALA A 173 -5.88 9.13 4.17
C ALA A 173 -7.05 8.25 4.61
N GLU A 174 -7.28 7.14 3.92
CA GLU A 174 -8.36 6.18 4.22
C GLU A 174 -7.78 4.75 4.28
N ALA A 175 -7.87 4.14 5.47
CA ALA A 175 -7.26 2.86 5.77
C ALA A 175 -7.78 1.70 4.89
N GLU A 176 -9.07 1.71 4.58
CA GLU A 176 -9.76 0.67 3.79
C GLU A 176 -9.37 0.65 2.31
N ARG A 177 -8.68 1.67 1.84
CA ARG A 177 -8.28 1.77 0.44
C ARG A 177 -6.88 1.21 0.17
N VAL A 178 -6.16 0.77 1.20
CA VAL A 178 -4.83 0.15 1.05
C VAL A 178 -4.87 -1.27 1.62
N ARG A 179 -4.65 -2.26 0.77
CA ARG A 179 -4.68 -3.67 1.13
C ARG A 179 -3.36 -4.11 1.76
N LEU A 180 -3.42 -5.07 2.69
CA LEU A 180 -2.22 -5.77 3.13
C LEU A 180 -1.54 -6.41 1.91
N GLY A 181 -0.23 -6.30 1.80
CA GLY A 181 0.53 -6.67 0.61
C GLY A 181 0.79 -5.51 -0.36
N ALA A 182 0.30 -4.30 -0.08
CA ALA A 182 0.76 -3.10 -0.77
C ALA A 182 2.19 -2.74 -0.33
N TYR A 183 3.02 -2.31 -1.28
CA TYR A 183 4.38 -1.82 -1.04
C TYR A 183 4.39 -0.29 -1.17
N LEU A 184 4.56 0.42 -0.06
CA LEU A 184 4.56 1.88 -0.06
C LEU A 184 5.92 2.41 0.38
N ALA A 185 6.71 2.95 -0.54
CA ALA A 185 8.00 3.58 -0.22
C ALA A 185 7.81 4.79 0.72
N SER A 186 8.85 5.13 1.48
CA SER A 186 8.84 6.33 2.33
C SER A 186 8.63 7.59 1.47
N GLY A 187 7.83 8.54 1.93
CA GLY A 187 7.44 9.73 1.18
C GLY A 187 6.20 9.54 0.29
N THR A 188 5.61 8.34 0.26
CA THR A 188 4.35 8.11 -0.46
C THR A 188 3.17 8.74 0.26
N GLU A 189 2.29 9.38 -0.51
CA GLU A 189 1.00 9.87 -0.07
C GLU A 189 -0.13 9.18 -0.84
N VAL A 190 -0.92 8.36 -0.13
CA VAL A 190 -2.19 7.83 -0.65
C VAL A 190 -3.29 8.77 -0.18
N LEU A 191 -3.82 9.55 -1.11
CA LEU A 191 -4.85 10.55 -0.85
C LEU A 191 -6.23 9.88 -0.70
N ARG A 192 -7.26 10.67 -0.44
CA ARG A 192 -8.56 10.16 -0.04
C ARG A 192 -9.15 9.15 -1.02
N GLU A 193 -9.07 9.41 -2.31
CA GLU A 193 -9.65 8.54 -3.35
C GLU A 193 -8.64 7.47 -3.85
N GLY A 194 -7.38 7.57 -3.39
CA GLY A 194 -6.33 6.63 -3.80
C GLY A 194 -6.57 5.21 -3.32
N PHE A 195 -6.35 4.24 -4.19
CA PHE A 195 -6.45 2.82 -3.89
C PHE A 195 -5.14 2.10 -4.26
N VAL A 196 -4.65 1.25 -3.36
CA VAL A 196 -3.47 0.40 -3.62
C VAL A 196 -3.77 -1.04 -3.23
N SER A 197 -3.71 -1.93 -4.21
CA SER A 197 -3.91 -3.36 -4.04
C SER A 197 -2.67 -4.07 -3.47
N TYR A 198 -2.79 -5.37 -3.17
CA TYR A 198 -1.63 -6.21 -2.84
C TYR A 198 -0.74 -6.41 -4.09
N ASN A 199 0.53 -6.73 -3.87
CA ASN A 199 1.53 -6.89 -4.93
C ASN A 199 1.56 -5.70 -5.91
N ALA A 200 1.28 -4.50 -5.40
CA ALA A 200 1.31 -3.24 -6.11
C ALA A 200 1.92 -2.17 -5.21
N GLY A 201 2.35 -1.04 -5.77
CA GLY A 201 2.78 0.07 -4.93
C GLY A 201 3.78 1.02 -5.56
N THR A 202 4.44 1.78 -4.68
CA THR A 202 5.34 2.88 -5.04
C THR A 202 6.78 2.49 -4.72
N LEU A 203 7.68 2.64 -5.68
CA LEU A 203 9.11 2.30 -5.50
C LEU A 203 9.94 3.48 -4.97
N GLY A 204 9.35 4.67 -4.89
CA GLY A 204 9.88 5.91 -4.32
C GLY A 204 8.75 6.80 -3.82
N PRO A 205 9.04 8.03 -3.30
CA PRO A 205 8.03 9.03 -2.99
C PRO A 205 7.08 9.24 -4.17
N ALA A 206 5.77 9.14 -3.96
CA ALA A 206 4.77 9.30 -5.02
C ALA A 206 3.44 9.78 -4.44
N THR A 207 2.59 10.36 -5.29
CA THR A 207 1.23 10.78 -4.91
C THR A 207 0.21 9.90 -5.62
N VAL A 208 -0.62 9.22 -4.85
CA VAL A 208 -1.65 8.30 -5.35
C VAL A 208 -3.03 8.81 -4.95
N GLU A 209 -3.74 9.41 -5.89
CA GLU A 209 -5.15 9.80 -5.78
C GLU A 209 -6.03 8.93 -6.71
N GLY A 210 -5.40 8.12 -7.53
CA GLY A 210 -6.01 7.12 -8.41
C GLY A 210 -5.86 5.70 -7.88
N CYS A 211 -6.03 4.70 -8.75
CA CYS A 211 -6.03 3.27 -8.39
C CYS A 211 -4.82 2.53 -8.96
N LEU A 212 -4.06 1.88 -8.08
CA LEU A 212 -3.02 0.90 -8.41
C LEU A 212 -3.56 -0.51 -8.16
N TYR A 213 -3.85 -1.24 -9.22
CA TYR A 213 -4.28 -2.64 -9.12
C TYR A 213 -3.09 -3.58 -8.95
N SER A 214 -3.37 -4.82 -8.55
CA SER A 214 -2.33 -5.83 -8.34
C SER A 214 -1.47 -6.01 -9.60
N GLY A 215 -0.16 -6.11 -9.43
CA GLY A 215 0.79 -6.18 -10.52
C GLY A 215 1.34 -4.83 -11.00
N VAL A 216 0.97 -3.72 -10.36
CA VAL A 216 1.36 -2.37 -10.80
C VAL A 216 2.35 -1.73 -9.84
N THR A 217 3.44 -1.20 -10.38
CA THR A 217 4.40 -0.39 -9.62
C THR A 217 4.57 1.01 -10.24
N VAL A 218 4.82 2.01 -9.40
CA VAL A 218 5.10 3.37 -9.86
C VAL A 218 6.43 3.88 -9.30
N GLY A 219 7.15 4.63 -10.11
CA GLY A 219 8.45 5.19 -9.79
C GLY A 219 8.39 6.42 -8.88
N GLU A 220 9.57 6.93 -8.51
CA GLU A 220 9.73 8.12 -7.69
C GLU A 220 9.16 9.37 -8.38
N GLY A 221 8.45 10.22 -7.65
CA GLY A 221 7.85 11.44 -8.17
C GLY A 221 6.64 11.23 -9.07
N ALA A 222 6.19 9.99 -9.26
CA ALA A 222 4.98 9.74 -10.04
C ALA A 222 3.73 10.31 -9.35
N VAL A 223 2.79 10.80 -10.15
CA VAL A 223 1.53 11.39 -9.70
C VAL A 223 0.36 10.74 -10.44
N LEU A 224 -0.44 10.02 -9.69
CA LEU A 224 -1.72 9.51 -10.16
C LEU A 224 -2.81 10.46 -9.69
N GLN A 225 -3.38 11.22 -10.62
CA GLN A 225 -4.44 12.18 -10.31
C GLN A 225 -5.78 11.45 -10.06
N HIS A 226 -6.77 12.23 -9.61
CA HIS A 226 -8.10 11.75 -9.24
C HIS A 226 -8.72 10.85 -10.33
N ASP A 227 -9.28 9.71 -9.90
CA ASP A 227 -9.89 8.68 -10.75
C ASP A 227 -8.98 8.11 -11.86
N SER A 228 -7.67 8.40 -11.85
CA SER A 228 -6.77 7.69 -12.75
C SER A 228 -6.57 6.25 -12.30
N SER A 229 -6.28 5.34 -13.23
CA SER A 229 -6.07 3.94 -12.90
C SER A 229 -5.01 3.27 -13.77
N VAL A 230 -4.30 2.30 -13.18
CA VAL A 230 -3.40 1.41 -13.90
C VAL A 230 -3.82 -0.01 -13.62
N VAL A 231 -4.16 -0.74 -14.67
CA VAL A 231 -4.81 -2.06 -14.60
C VAL A 231 -3.96 -3.09 -15.33
N SER A 232 -3.59 -4.15 -14.61
CA SER A 232 -3.06 -5.37 -15.18
C SER A 232 -4.16 -6.45 -15.14
N ASN A 233 -4.51 -7.03 -16.25
CA ASN A 233 -5.52 -8.08 -16.31
C ASN A 233 -4.98 -9.39 -15.77
N ALA A 234 -5.82 -10.13 -15.07
CA ALA A 234 -5.46 -11.45 -14.58
C ALA A 234 -5.34 -12.45 -15.73
N LEU A 235 -4.27 -13.22 -15.73
CA LEU A 235 -4.10 -14.40 -16.58
C LEU A 235 -5.01 -15.54 -16.10
N SER A 236 -5.11 -16.61 -16.90
CA SER A 236 -5.94 -17.79 -16.57
C SER A 236 -5.56 -18.49 -15.26
N ASN A 237 -4.32 -18.38 -14.84
CA ASN A 237 -3.79 -18.88 -13.57
C ASN A 237 -4.01 -17.92 -12.38
N GLY A 238 -4.61 -16.74 -12.61
CA GLY A 238 -4.83 -15.70 -11.61
C GLY A 238 -3.64 -14.77 -11.37
N ASP A 239 -2.50 -15.00 -12.01
CA ASP A 239 -1.36 -14.10 -11.99
C ASP A 239 -1.63 -12.84 -12.82
N ARG A 240 -0.87 -11.78 -12.58
CA ARG A 240 -0.99 -10.51 -13.30
C ARG A 240 0.36 -10.08 -13.84
N PRO A 241 0.45 -9.77 -15.14
CA PRO A 241 1.65 -9.22 -15.73
C PRO A 241 2.12 -7.96 -14.98
N ALA A 242 3.44 -7.83 -14.84
CA ALA A 242 4.03 -6.65 -14.23
C ALA A 242 3.82 -5.43 -15.13
N LEU A 243 3.22 -4.36 -14.56
CA LEU A 243 3.14 -3.06 -15.19
C LEU A 243 3.91 -2.03 -14.39
N HIS A 244 4.56 -1.11 -15.10
CA HIS A 244 5.33 -0.05 -14.49
C HIS A 244 4.95 1.31 -15.06
N VAL A 245 4.80 2.29 -14.16
CA VAL A 245 4.72 3.71 -14.48
C VAL A 245 6.00 4.36 -13.95
N GLY A 246 6.79 4.90 -14.85
CA GLY A 246 8.14 5.41 -14.55
C GLY A 246 8.15 6.62 -13.61
N ALA A 247 9.37 7.03 -13.22
CA ALA A 247 9.60 8.14 -12.33
C ALA A 247 9.12 9.45 -12.96
N SER A 248 8.60 10.37 -12.12
CA SER A 248 8.09 11.69 -12.54
C SER A 248 7.00 11.64 -13.63
N THR A 249 6.37 10.50 -13.83
CA THR A 249 5.26 10.33 -14.77
C THR A 249 3.94 10.73 -14.13
N VAL A 250 3.11 11.45 -14.90
CA VAL A 250 1.83 11.96 -14.45
C VAL A 250 0.70 11.29 -15.22
N LEU A 251 -0.23 10.68 -14.50
CA LEU A 251 -1.51 10.22 -15.04
C LEU A 251 -2.58 11.26 -14.73
N GLY A 252 -3.18 11.81 -15.79
CA GLY A 252 -4.22 12.85 -15.69
C GLY A 252 -5.52 12.32 -15.10
N VAL A 253 -6.38 13.24 -14.70
CA VAL A 253 -7.70 12.92 -14.11
C VAL A 253 -8.51 12.00 -15.02
N ASN A 254 -9.09 10.93 -14.41
CA ASN A 254 -9.94 9.97 -15.12
C ASN A 254 -9.24 9.32 -16.34
N SER A 255 -7.92 9.11 -16.26
CA SER A 255 -7.16 8.39 -17.27
C SER A 255 -6.89 6.95 -16.84
N THR A 256 -6.82 6.05 -17.79
CA THR A 256 -6.57 4.62 -17.54
C THR A 256 -5.47 4.10 -18.44
N LEU A 257 -4.47 3.44 -17.84
CA LEU A 257 -3.55 2.56 -18.52
C LEU A 257 -3.98 1.12 -18.29
N MET A 258 -4.27 0.38 -19.34
CA MET A 258 -4.62 -1.03 -19.28
C MET A 258 -3.58 -1.84 -20.05
N GLU A 259 -2.83 -2.68 -19.33
CA GLU A 259 -1.79 -3.56 -19.92
C GLU A 259 -0.66 -2.84 -20.69
N VAL A 260 -0.51 -1.54 -20.45
CA VAL A 260 0.56 -0.72 -21.04
C VAL A 260 1.38 -0.07 -19.93
N SER A 261 2.69 -0.27 -19.95
CA SER A 261 3.64 0.46 -19.09
C SER A 261 4.02 1.80 -19.73
N LEU A 262 4.31 2.80 -18.93
CA LEU A 262 4.97 4.04 -19.34
C LEU A 262 6.33 4.17 -18.66
N GLY A 263 7.30 4.71 -19.37
CA GLY A 263 8.61 5.03 -18.83
C GLY A 263 8.62 6.30 -17.98
N ASP A 264 9.81 6.85 -17.74
CA ASP A 264 10.04 8.04 -16.94
C ASP A 264 9.60 9.33 -17.67
N ASN A 265 9.22 10.34 -16.88
CA ASN A 265 8.87 11.67 -17.39
C ASN A 265 7.77 11.67 -18.46
N CYS A 266 6.81 10.77 -18.37
CA CYS A 266 5.66 10.72 -19.25
C CYS A 266 4.47 11.51 -18.70
N LEU A 267 3.58 11.90 -19.60
CA LEU A 267 2.29 12.52 -19.28
C LEU A 267 1.18 11.80 -20.03
N LEU A 268 0.24 11.24 -19.30
CA LEU A 268 -1.04 10.81 -19.85
C LEU A 268 -2.09 11.87 -19.54
N GLY A 269 -2.69 12.46 -20.57
CA GLY A 269 -3.72 13.49 -20.43
C GLY A 269 -5.01 12.96 -19.79
N PRO A 270 -5.90 13.87 -19.36
CA PRO A 270 -7.15 13.50 -18.74
C PRO A 270 -8.12 12.80 -19.70
N ASN A 271 -8.99 11.93 -19.15
CA ASN A 271 -10.05 11.22 -19.87
C ASN A 271 -9.54 10.34 -21.01
N LEU A 272 -8.34 9.77 -20.89
CA LEU A 272 -7.77 8.83 -21.86
C LEU A 272 -7.83 7.40 -21.32
N LEU A 273 -8.27 6.48 -22.17
CA LEU A 273 -8.08 5.04 -21.98
C LEU A 273 -7.05 4.57 -23.00
N ILE A 274 -5.96 4.02 -22.53
CA ILE A 274 -4.88 3.48 -23.36
C ILE A 274 -4.75 1.99 -23.12
N GLU A 275 -4.99 1.23 -24.17
CA GLU A 275 -4.81 -0.21 -24.26
C GLU A 275 -3.68 -0.53 -25.25
N PRO A 276 -3.12 -1.75 -25.31
CA PRO A 276 -2.01 -2.11 -26.20
C PRO A 276 -2.25 -1.79 -27.68
N ASP A 277 -3.48 -1.95 -28.15
CA ASP A 277 -3.90 -1.74 -29.54
C ASP A 277 -4.51 -0.35 -29.79
N THR A 278 -4.60 0.52 -28.75
CA THR A 278 -5.05 1.90 -28.93
C THR A 278 -4.20 2.60 -29.95
N THR A 279 -4.83 3.10 -31.02
CA THR A 279 -4.15 3.87 -32.06
C THR A 279 -3.78 5.25 -31.54
N LEU A 280 -2.51 5.60 -31.63
CA LEU A 280 -1.96 6.93 -31.31
C LEU A 280 -1.51 7.63 -32.58
N TYR A 281 -1.72 8.96 -32.64
CA TYR A 281 -1.16 9.81 -33.68
C TYR A 281 0.18 10.39 -33.21
N PHE A 282 1.27 9.96 -33.81
CA PHE A 282 2.62 10.44 -33.54
C PHE A 282 2.87 11.72 -34.35
N ALA A 283 2.70 12.84 -33.68
CA ALA A 283 2.72 14.16 -34.36
C ALA A 283 4.11 14.54 -34.89
N ASP A 284 5.18 14.02 -34.29
CA ASP A 284 6.56 14.32 -34.75
C ASP A 284 6.90 13.58 -36.05
N ASP A 285 6.27 12.44 -36.31
CA ASP A 285 6.51 11.59 -37.48
C ASP A 285 5.34 11.57 -38.47
N ASP A 286 4.25 12.28 -38.17
CA ASP A 286 3.00 12.28 -38.94
C ASP A 286 2.49 10.86 -39.28
N ARG A 287 2.42 9.97 -38.25
CA ARG A 287 2.02 8.58 -38.43
C ARG A 287 1.07 8.10 -37.34
N LEU A 288 0.29 7.09 -37.68
CA LEU A 288 -0.52 6.33 -36.71
C LEU A 288 0.21 5.03 -36.34
N ALA A 289 0.21 4.68 -35.06
CA ALA A 289 0.71 3.38 -34.58
C ALA A 289 0.06 3.02 -33.23
N PRO A 290 0.06 1.71 -32.85
CA PRO A 290 -0.50 1.28 -31.59
C PRO A 290 0.33 1.76 -30.39
N ALA A 291 -0.31 1.85 -29.23
CA ALA A 291 0.32 2.28 -27.97
C ALA A 291 1.47 1.37 -27.51
N THR A 292 1.47 0.09 -27.94
CA THR A 292 2.62 -0.81 -27.75
C THR A 292 3.94 -0.25 -28.25
N THR A 293 3.91 0.68 -29.22
CA THR A 293 5.11 1.33 -29.78
C THR A 293 5.88 2.14 -28.75
N ILE A 294 5.19 2.66 -27.72
CA ILE A 294 5.78 3.50 -26.66
C ILE A 294 5.76 2.81 -25.28
N ALA A 295 5.37 1.55 -25.25
CA ALA A 295 5.27 0.82 -23.99
C ALA A 295 6.62 0.76 -23.26
N GLY A 296 6.69 1.33 -22.04
CA GLY A 296 7.91 1.41 -21.24
C GLY A 296 8.93 2.45 -21.69
N GLU A 297 8.64 3.22 -22.74
CA GLU A 297 9.51 4.29 -23.24
C GLU A 297 9.36 5.58 -22.43
N ASP A 298 10.46 6.32 -22.26
CA ASP A 298 10.50 7.58 -21.49
C ASP A 298 10.03 8.79 -22.31
N GLY A 299 9.56 9.83 -21.61
CA GLY A 299 9.38 11.17 -22.13
C GLY A 299 8.27 11.30 -23.19
N TRP A 300 7.18 10.57 -23.04
CA TRP A 300 6.02 10.71 -23.91
C TRP A 300 4.90 11.53 -23.27
N SER A 301 4.35 12.48 -24.03
CA SER A 301 3.10 13.17 -23.71
C SER A 301 2.01 12.65 -24.63
N ILE A 302 0.97 12.07 -24.04
CA ILE A 302 -0.20 11.51 -24.75
C ILE A 302 -1.41 12.32 -24.31
N VAL A 303 -2.01 13.10 -25.23
CA VAL A 303 -3.11 14.01 -24.90
C VAL A 303 -4.15 14.03 -26.02
N HIS A 304 -5.39 14.40 -25.70
CA HIS A 304 -6.35 14.80 -26.73
C HIS A 304 -6.03 16.21 -27.21
N GLU A 305 -5.92 16.39 -28.53
CA GLU A 305 -5.80 17.69 -29.17
C GLU A 305 -7.02 18.00 -30.02
N PRO A 306 -7.54 19.25 -30.02
CA PRO A 306 -8.65 19.64 -30.87
C PRO A 306 -8.33 19.40 -32.37
N GLY A 307 -9.24 18.72 -33.05
CA GLY A 307 -9.10 18.39 -34.47
C GLY A 307 -8.51 17.02 -34.76
N ASN A 308 -7.95 16.34 -33.79
CA ASN A 308 -7.51 14.96 -33.91
C ASN A 308 -8.57 14.01 -33.32
N VAL A 309 -8.82 12.92 -34.01
CA VAL A 309 -9.70 11.84 -33.50
C VAL A 309 -8.95 10.96 -32.52
N GLU A 310 -7.71 10.62 -32.87
CA GLU A 310 -6.85 9.76 -32.06
C GLU A 310 -6.08 10.60 -31.02
N PRO A 311 -5.73 10.01 -29.86
CA PRO A 311 -4.83 10.68 -28.92
C PRO A 311 -3.48 10.99 -29.58
N VAL A 312 -2.98 12.19 -29.30
CA VAL A 312 -1.72 12.68 -29.89
C VAL A 312 -0.56 12.35 -28.97
N ALA A 313 0.41 11.61 -29.50
CA ALA A 313 1.66 11.29 -28.83
C ALA A 313 2.79 12.20 -29.34
N ARG A 314 3.49 12.85 -28.39
CA ARG A 314 4.68 13.69 -28.67
C ARG A 314 5.82 13.32 -27.73
N LYS A 315 7.05 13.35 -28.25
CA LYS A 315 8.23 13.22 -27.39
C LYS A 315 8.43 14.54 -26.63
N VAL A 316 8.48 14.46 -25.30
CA VAL A 316 8.82 15.62 -24.46
C VAL A 316 10.31 15.89 -24.64
N ALA A 317 10.66 17.06 -25.19
CA ALA A 317 12.06 17.46 -25.32
C ALA A 317 12.70 17.47 -23.92
N ASN A 318 13.73 16.65 -23.70
CA ASN A 318 14.54 16.73 -22.49
C ASN A 318 15.18 18.12 -22.42
N THR A 319 14.59 19.02 -21.65
CA THR A 319 15.27 20.25 -21.23
C THR A 319 16.36 19.84 -20.21
N THR A 320 17.44 19.28 -20.72
CA THR A 320 18.71 19.27 -19.98
C THR A 320 18.99 20.71 -19.63
N SER A 321 18.85 21.07 -18.36
CA SER A 321 19.31 22.36 -17.84
C SER A 321 20.84 22.44 -17.99
N THR A 322 21.29 22.82 -19.17
CA THR A 322 22.64 23.38 -19.37
C THR A 322 22.68 24.64 -18.55
N GLY A 323 23.30 24.61 -17.40
CA GLY A 323 23.58 25.76 -16.58
C GLY A 323 24.32 26.82 -17.43
N SER A 324 23.61 27.83 -17.88
CA SER A 324 24.23 29.03 -18.42
C SER A 324 24.80 29.81 -17.24
N SER A 325 26.10 29.75 -17.10
CA SER A 325 26.91 30.72 -16.34
C SER A 325 26.67 32.11 -16.90
N GLY A 326 25.68 32.80 -16.37
CA GLY A 326 25.43 34.22 -16.68
C GLY A 326 26.37 35.10 -15.90
N GLN A 327 27.17 35.84 -16.62
CA GLN A 327 28.10 36.86 -16.18
C GLN A 327 27.45 37.90 -15.28
N SER A 328 28.15 38.17 -14.18
CA SER A 328 27.96 39.31 -13.32
C SER A 328 28.03 40.64 -14.07
N ASN A 329 26.99 41.45 -14.03
CA ASN A 329 27.08 42.87 -14.37
C ASN A 329 26.87 43.69 -13.10
N GLN A 330 28.00 44.30 -12.62
CA GLN A 330 28.02 45.26 -11.53
C GLN A 330 27.36 46.56 -11.98
N GLY A 331 26.35 46.99 -11.26
CA GLY A 331 25.74 48.28 -11.37
C GLY A 331 25.49 48.88 -9.98
N SER A 332 26.40 49.70 -9.53
CA SER A 332 26.34 50.47 -8.29
C SER A 332 25.20 51.49 -8.30
N ARG A 333 24.43 51.60 -7.20
CA ARG A 333 23.96 52.90 -6.65
C ARG A 333 23.39 52.78 -5.23
N SER A 334 24.18 53.35 -4.36
CA SER A 334 23.94 54.24 -3.18
C SER A 334 22.61 54.19 -2.41
N SER A 335 22.78 53.84 -1.14
CA SER A 335 22.30 54.51 0.11
C SER A 335 20.87 55.05 0.18
N ARG A 336 20.09 54.52 1.14
CA ARG A 336 19.55 55.34 2.24
C ARG A 336 19.17 54.47 3.44
N ARG A 337 19.78 54.86 4.56
CA ARG A 337 19.65 54.40 5.93
C ARG A 337 18.37 54.95 6.57
N ALA A 338 17.49 54.10 7.10
CA ALA A 338 16.51 54.53 8.09
C ALA A 338 16.51 53.53 9.24
N LYS A 339 16.88 54.05 10.40
CA LYS A 339 16.89 53.42 11.74
C LYS A 339 15.46 53.47 12.29
N ALA A 340 14.95 52.40 12.86
CA ALA A 340 13.86 52.46 13.80
C ALA A 340 14.09 51.39 14.89
N GLU A 341 14.03 51.86 16.11
CA GLU A 341 14.26 51.16 17.40
C GLU A 341 13.05 50.27 17.78
N PRO A 342 13.25 49.32 18.71
CA PRO A 342 12.18 48.39 19.13
C PRO A 342 11.33 48.99 20.26
N THR A 343 10.01 48.87 20.13
CA THR A 343 9.04 49.17 21.17
C THR A 343 8.63 47.89 21.89
N THR A 344 8.98 47.81 23.14
CA THR A 344 8.53 46.84 24.14
C THR A 344 7.05 47.09 24.46
N THR A 345 6.22 46.05 24.41
CA THR A 345 4.88 46.10 25.01
C THR A 345 4.65 44.85 25.86
N GLU A 346 4.43 45.12 27.15
CA GLU A 346 4.14 44.19 28.21
C GLU A 346 2.85 43.38 27.97
N ALA A 347 2.91 42.08 28.27
CA ALA A 347 1.74 41.20 28.29
C ALA A 347 1.08 41.27 29.68
N LYS A 348 -0.21 41.58 29.73
CA LYS A 348 -1.09 41.44 30.89
C LYS A 348 -1.72 40.03 30.91
N GLU A 349 -1.52 39.35 32.03
CA GLU A 349 -2.24 38.11 32.40
C GLU A 349 -3.75 38.40 32.66
N PRO A 350 -4.65 37.48 32.35
CA PRO A 350 -6.03 37.52 32.82
C PRO A 350 -6.23 36.63 34.05
N ARG A 351 -6.84 37.25 35.05
CA ARG A 351 -7.25 36.76 36.37
C ARG A 351 -8.19 35.53 36.29
N THR A 352 -7.87 34.54 37.12
CA THR A 352 -8.75 33.44 37.51
C THR A 352 -9.96 33.89 38.29
N LYS A 353 -11.20 33.53 37.82
CA LYS A 353 -12.43 33.61 38.63
C LYS A 353 -12.71 32.23 39.26
N LYS A 354 -12.60 32.19 40.59
CA LYS A 354 -13.16 31.12 41.43
C LYS A 354 -14.69 31.15 41.36
N THR A 355 -15.32 30.06 41.04
CA THR A 355 -16.75 29.87 41.25
C THR A 355 -17.00 28.73 42.25
N ARG A 356 -17.81 29.10 43.22
CA ARG A 356 -18.18 28.55 44.49
C ARG A 356 -19.00 27.27 44.37
N ALA A 357 -18.61 26.24 45.10
CA ALA A 357 -19.39 25.04 45.32
C ALA A 357 -20.74 25.33 45.98
N ARG A 358 -21.81 24.71 45.48
CA ARG A 358 -23.14 24.68 46.15
C ARG A 358 -23.44 23.21 46.49
N LYS A 359 -23.37 22.92 47.79
CA LYS A 359 -23.90 21.73 48.43
C LYS A 359 -25.43 21.75 48.28
N THR A 360 -26.03 20.65 47.88
CA THR A 360 -27.44 20.36 48.21
C THR A 360 -27.60 18.90 48.65
N THR A 361 -28.26 18.82 49.71
CA THR A 361 -28.52 17.79 50.71
C THR A 361 -29.38 16.63 50.22
N LYS A 362 -29.10 15.46 50.80
CA LYS A 362 -29.91 14.24 50.84
C LYS A 362 -31.41 14.48 51.09
N ARG A 363 -32.26 13.70 50.46
CA ARG A 363 -33.54 13.28 51.05
C ARG A 363 -33.87 11.84 50.63
N THR A 364 -33.80 10.97 51.61
CA THR A 364 -34.32 9.57 51.66
C THR A 364 -35.84 9.60 51.81
N ARG A 365 -36.54 8.72 51.07
CA ARG A 365 -37.76 8.00 51.58
C ARG A 365 -38.38 7.25 50.39
N ARG A 366 -38.55 6.08 50.56
CA ARG A 366 -39.28 4.83 50.72
C ARG A 366 -39.17 3.95 49.47
#